data_a190dd894926e116fe69f99f7136db7b
#
_entry.id   a190dd894926e116fe69f99f7136db7b
#
_cell.length_a   1.000
_cell.length_b   1.000
_cell.length_c   1.000
_cell.angle_alpha   90.00
_cell.angle_beta   90.00
_cell.angle_gamma   90.00
#
_symmetry.space_group_name_H-M   'P 1'
#
loop_
_entity.id
_entity.type
_entity.pdbx_description
1 polymer ?
#
loop_
_entity_poly.entity_id
_entity_poly.type
_entity_poly.pdbx_seq_one_letter_code
_entity_poly.pdbx_strand_id
1 'polypeptide(L)' 'MPVDPVCGIEMDQELAVSHDHRGKTYYFCCEGCKRIFVKKPGKYSR' A
#
# COMPACT_ATOMS: atom_id res chain seq x y z
N MET A 1 11.21 -0.30 -7.62
CA MET A 1 10.01 0.53 -7.47
C MET A 1 9.02 -0.16 -6.55
N PRO A 2 8.28 0.59 -5.74
CA PRO A 2 7.33 -0.03 -4.81
C PRO A 2 6.16 -0.67 -5.53
N VAL A 3 5.63 -1.72 -4.93
CA VAL A 3 4.49 -2.46 -5.47
C VAL A 3 3.31 -2.30 -4.50
N ASP A 4 2.14 -1.99 -5.06
CA ASP A 4 0.91 -1.88 -4.29
C ASP A 4 0.52 -3.27 -3.76
N PRO A 5 0.41 -3.46 -2.44
CA PRO A 5 0.07 -4.77 -1.89
C PRO A 5 -1.38 -5.19 -2.17
N VAL A 6 -2.24 -4.26 -2.53
CA VAL A 6 -3.64 -4.54 -2.84
C VAL A 6 -3.82 -4.84 -4.33
N CYS A 7 -3.31 -3.95 -5.18
CA CYS A 7 -3.45 -4.09 -6.64
C CYS A 7 -2.34 -4.94 -7.25
N GLY A 8 -1.16 -4.94 -6.65
CA GLY A 8 -0.03 -5.72 -7.17
C GLY A 8 0.71 -5.05 -8.32
N ILE A 9 0.43 -3.79 -8.61
CA ILE A 9 1.10 -3.08 -9.69
C ILE A 9 2.28 -2.27 -9.17
N GLU A 10 3.31 -2.15 -9.99
CA GLU A 10 4.42 -1.27 -9.67
C GLU A 10 4.04 0.16 -9.95
N MET A 11 4.54 1.08 -9.13
CA MET A 11 4.25 2.48 -9.29
C MET A 11 5.43 3.32 -8.83
N ASP A 12 5.41 4.59 -9.25
CA ASP A 12 6.43 5.54 -8.86
C ASP A 12 6.18 5.95 -7.41
N GLN A 13 7.22 5.86 -6.59
CA GLN A 13 7.15 6.21 -5.19
C GLN A 13 6.66 7.65 -4.98
N GLU A 14 7.02 8.54 -5.88
CA GLU A 14 6.61 9.94 -5.78
C GLU A 14 5.12 10.14 -6.01
N LEU A 15 4.51 9.26 -6.79
CA LEU A 15 3.09 9.35 -7.12
C LEU A 15 2.23 8.47 -6.21
N ALA A 16 2.86 7.58 -5.45
CA ALA A 16 2.15 6.62 -4.64
C ALA A 16 1.62 7.25 -3.35
N VAL A 17 0.54 6.69 -2.84
CA VAL A 17 0.03 7.02 -1.50
C VAL A 17 0.78 6.15 -0.50
N SER A 18 1.47 6.77 0.44
CA SER A 18 2.23 6.03 1.45
C SER A 18 1.43 5.83 2.73
N HIS A 19 1.70 4.73 3.41
CA HIS A 19 1.06 4.42 4.68
C HIS A 19 2.03 3.60 5.53
N ASP A 20 2.22 4.02 6.79
CA ASP A 20 3.07 3.28 7.72
C ASP A 20 2.23 2.29 8.51
N HIS A 21 2.70 1.05 8.56
CA HIS A 21 2.04 0.00 9.31
C HIS A 21 3.09 -0.86 10.01
N ARG A 22 3.07 -0.85 11.33
CA ARG A 22 3.98 -1.63 12.17
C ARG A 22 5.45 -1.45 11.80
N GLY A 23 5.85 -0.20 11.59
CA GLY A 23 7.23 0.12 11.29
C GLY A 23 7.63 -0.08 9.83
N LYS A 24 6.69 -0.48 8.98
CA LYS A 24 6.93 -0.62 7.55
C LYS A 24 6.11 0.39 6.77
N THR A 25 6.70 0.92 5.70
CA THR A 25 6.02 1.84 4.82
C THR A 25 5.51 1.09 3.60
N TYR A 26 4.22 1.23 3.33
CA TYR A 26 3.58 0.63 2.17
C TYR A 26 3.16 1.72 1.21
N TYR A 27 3.15 1.40 -0.08
CA TYR A 27 2.78 2.35 -1.12
C TYR A 27 1.58 1.80 -1.88
N PHE A 28 0.66 2.70 -2.23
CA PHE A 28 -0.59 2.33 -2.90
C PHE A 28 -0.81 3.20 -4.12
N CYS A 29 -1.46 2.65 -5.12
CA CYS A 29 -1.73 3.38 -6.36
C CYS A 29 -2.75 4.50 -6.16
N CYS A 30 -3.62 4.35 -5.16
CA CYS A 30 -4.62 5.37 -4.84
C CYS A 30 -5.09 5.19 -3.40
N GLU A 31 -5.83 6.17 -2.91
CA GLU A 31 -6.33 6.14 -1.55
C GLU A 31 -7.31 5.00 -1.32
N GLY A 32 -8.03 4.58 -2.35
CA GLY A 32 -8.93 3.44 -2.25
C GLY A 32 -8.21 2.17 -1.85
N CYS A 33 -7.05 1.91 -2.45
CA CYS A 33 -6.24 0.75 -2.09
C CYS A 33 -5.72 0.86 -0.66
N LYS A 34 -5.32 2.06 -0.26
CA LYS A 34 -4.88 2.31 1.11
C LYS A 34 -5.99 1.97 2.11
N ARG A 35 -7.21 2.37 1.83
CA ARG A 35 -8.34 2.10 2.70
C ARG A 35 -8.63 0.61 2.83
N ILE A 36 -8.52 -0.10 1.74
CA ILE A 36 -8.71 -1.55 1.74
C ILE A 36 -7.66 -2.21 2.63
N PHE A 37 -6.42 -1.77 2.49
CA PHE A 37 -5.32 -2.27 3.31
C PHE A 37 -5.56 -2.00 4.80
N VAL A 38 -5.97 -0.78 5.13
CA VAL A 38 -6.19 -0.37 6.52
C VAL A 38 -7.31 -1.19 7.16
N LYS A 39 -8.32 -1.55 6.39
CA LYS A 39 -9.41 -2.37 6.90
C LYS A 39 -8.98 -3.80 7.19
N LYS A 40 -8.13 -4.36 6.33
CA LYS A 40 -7.69 -5.75 6.48
C LYS A 40 -6.18 -5.86 6.30
N PRO A 41 -5.40 -5.27 7.22
CA PRO A 41 -3.95 -5.28 7.08
C PRO A 41 -3.36 -6.68 7.14
N GLY A 42 -3.95 -7.58 7.91
CA GLY A 42 -3.46 -8.95 8.01
C GLY A 42 -3.58 -9.75 6.73
N LYS A 43 -4.45 -9.34 5.83
CA LYS A 43 -4.63 -10.01 4.55
C LYS A 43 -3.53 -9.61 3.56
N TYR A 44 -3.11 -8.35 3.59
CA TYR A 44 -2.17 -7.79 2.61
C TYR A 44 -0.76 -7.61 3.17
N SER A 45 -0.65 -7.51 4.46
CA SER A 45 0.63 -7.35 5.15
C SER A 45 1.03 -8.68 5.78
N ARG A 46 2.24 -9.14 5.52
CA ARG A 46 2.72 -10.40 6.07
C ARG A 46 4.00 -10.22 6.84
#